data_ddda630a4c6298ca181aba2fd156d921
#
_entry.id   ddda630a4c6298ca181aba2fd156d921
#
_cell.length_a   1.000
_cell.length_b   1.000
_cell.length_c   1.000
_cell.angle_alpha   90.00
_cell.angle_beta   90.00
_cell.angle_gamma   90.00
#
_symmetry.space_group_name_H-M   'P 1'
#
loop_
_entity.id
_entity.type
_entity.pdbx_description
1 polymer ?
#
loop_
_entity_poly.entity_id
_entity_poly.type
_entity_poly.pdbx_seq_one_letter_code
_entity_poly.pdbx_strand_id
1 'polypeptide(L)'
;MVLAYGLCGGATAGLRAGAIPLVVPRAHDCITLFLGSRDRYTAEFSGHPGTYWYVQDYLERTDDGSAFGGVGAVSDAAARATHEEYVAKYGEDNAAYLMEVLGGWRSHYDRAAYVEMGLADARAAGEAEAR
;
A
#
# COMPACT_ATOMS: atom_id res chain seq x y z
N MET A 1 8.30 -21.74 12.39
CA MET A 1 7.27 -20.70 12.09
C MET A 1 7.76 -19.87 10.93
N VAL A 2 6.90 -19.58 9.94
CA VAL A 2 7.22 -18.68 8.82
C VAL A 2 6.43 -17.39 9.00
N LEU A 3 7.10 -16.26 8.93
CA LEU A 3 6.50 -14.93 8.95
C LEU A 3 6.64 -14.30 7.56
N ALA A 4 5.55 -14.23 6.81
CA ALA A 4 5.51 -13.64 5.48
C ALA A 4 5.32 -12.10 5.59
N TYR A 5 6.35 -11.41 6.07
CA TYR A 5 6.34 -9.96 6.27
C TYR A 5 7.53 -9.31 5.55
N GLY A 6 7.29 -8.13 4.94
CA GLY A 6 8.36 -7.24 4.54
C GLY A 6 9.00 -6.55 5.75
N LEU A 7 10.23 -6.10 5.62
CA LEU A 7 11.00 -5.49 6.72
C LEU A 7 10.69 -4.01 6.92
N CYS A 8 10.10 -3.33 5.93
CA CYS A 8 9.91 -1.87 5.91
C CYS A 8 9.05 -1.33 7.05
N GLY A 9 8.06 -2.10 7.52
CA GLY A 9 7.18 -1.69 8.62
C GLY A 9 7.77 -1.86 10.01
N GLY A 10 8.96 -2.43 10.15
CA GLY A 10 9.60 -2.70 11.44
C GLY A 10 8.89 -3.74 12.32
N ALA A 11 7.81 -4.35 11.84
CA ALA A 11 7.00 -5.30 12.62
C ALA A 11 7.75 -6.56 13.08
N THR A 12 8.85 -6.89 12.39
CA THR A 12 9.72 -8.02 12.71
C THR A 12 10.92 -7.63 13.58
N ALA A 13 11.10 -6.33 13.86
CA ALA A 13 12.21 -5.86 14.66
C ALA A 13 12.11 -6.35 16.10
N GLY A 14 13.22 -6.87 16.63
CA GLY A 14 13.28 -7.39 18.01
C GLY A 14 12.67 -8.76 18.22
N LEU A 15 12.08 -9.41 17.21
CA LEU A 15 11.59 -10.77 17.31
C LEU A 15 12.77 -11.74 17.55
N ARG A 16 12.57 -12.66 18.48
CA ARG A 16 13.55 -13.70 18.80
C ARG A 16 12.91 -15.07 18.62
N ALA A 17 13.63 -15.97 17.97
CA ALA A 17 13.23 -17.36 17.90
C ALA A 17 13.32 -17.99 19.31
N GLY A 18 12.25 -18.67 19.72
CA GLY A 18 12.26 -19.52 20.91
C GLY A 18 12.70 -20.95 20.55
N ALA A 19 11.97 -21.94 21.06
CA ALA A 19 12.22 -23.36 20.73
C ALA A 19 11.86 -23.70 19.26
N ILE A 20 11.03 -22.89 18.61
CA ILE A 20 10.63 -23.09 17.22
C ILE A 20 11.45 -22.14 16.33
N PRO A 21 12.13 -22.66 15.29
CA PRO A 21 12.84 -21.83 14.34
C PRO A 21 11.93 -20.77 13.70
N LEU A 22 12.46 -19.55 13.56
CA LEU A 22 11.78 -18.42 12.91
C LEU A 22 12.39 -18.21 11.52
N VAL A 23 11.54 -18.24 10.50
CA VAL A 23 11.92 -17.98 9.11
C VAL A 23 11.23 -16.70 8.65
N VAL A 24 12.02 -15.74 8.18
CA VAL A 24 11.52 -14.47 7.64
C VAL A 24 12.07 -14.33 6.21
N PRO A 25 11.24 -14.02 5.22
CA PRO A 25 11.73 -13.79 3.86
C PRO A 25 12.65 -12.57 3.80
N ARG A 26 13.64 -12.62 2.91
CA ARG A 26 14.55 -11.49 2.65
C ARG A 26 13.90 -10.47 1.70
N ALA A 27 12.72 -10.01 2.05
CA ALA A 27 11.98 -9.00 1.34
C ALA A 27 12.02 -7.68 2.13
N HIS A 28 12.52 -6.61 1.52
CA HIS A 28 12.55 -5.29 2.17
C HIS A 28 11.14 -4.80 2.46
N ASP A 29 10.23 -4.94 1.51
CA ASP A 29 8.86 -4.46 1.57
C ASP A 29 7.86 -5.53 1.11
N CYS A 30 6.58 -5.21 1.23
CA CYS A 30 5.49 -6.08 0.80
C CYS A 30 5.48 -6.29 -0.73
N ILE A 31 5.89 -5.31 -1.52
CA ILE A 31 5.90 -5.44 -2.99
C ILE A 31 6.97 -6.45 -3.43
N THR A 32 8.17 -6.39 -2.85
CA THR A 32 9.20 -7.41 -3.07
C THR A 32 8.69 -8.81 -2.72
N LEU A 33 7.90 -8.92 -1.63
CA LEU A 33 7.29 -10.18 -1.20
C LEU A 33 6.28 -10.69 -2.23
N PHE A 34 5.37 -9.83 -2.71
CA PHE A 34 4.35 -10.18 -3.70
C PHE A 34 4.95 -10.52 -5.07
N LEU A 35 5.97 -9.78 -5.51
CA LEU A 35 6.70 -10.10 -6.74
C LEU A 35 7.50 -11.40 -6.64
N GLY A 36 7.73 -11.90 -5.43
CA GLY A 36 8.49 -13.12 -5.16
C GLY A 36 9.97 -13.05 -5.56
N SER A 37 10.46 -11.87 -5.93
CA SER A 37 11.82 -11.68 -6.42
C SER A 37 12.31 -10.26 -6.14
N ARG A 38 13.44 -10.17 -5.47
CA ARG A 38 14.15 -8.92 -5.25
C ARG A 38 14.69 -8.32 -6.55
N ASP A 39 15.16 -9.17 -7.46
CA ASP A 39 15.73 -8.73 -8.73
C ASP A 39 14.65 -8.14 -9.64
N ARG A 40 13.46 -8.76 -9.68
CA ARG A 40 12.30 -8.17 -10.37
C ARG A 40 11.92 -6.82 -9.79
N TYR A 41 11.82 -6.70 -8.48
CA TYR A 41 11.53 -5.41 -7.84
C TYR A 41 12.58 -4.35 -8.21
N THR A 42 13.86 -4.70 -8.14
CA THR A 42 14.96 -3.78 -8.48
C THR A 42 14.90 -3.33 -9.95
N ALA A 43 14.62 -4.24 -10.87
CA ALA A 43 14.49 -3.92 -12.29
C ALA A 43 13.32 -2.98 -12.55
N GLU A 44 12.15 -3.27 -11.98
CA GLU A 44 10.96 -2.44 -12.11
C GLU A 44 11.16 -1.05 -11.48
N PHE A 45 11.70 -1.00 -10.27
CA PHE A 45 11.95 0.26 -9.57
C PHE A 45 13.00 1.13 -10.28
N SER A 46 14.02 0.53 -10.87
CA SER A 46 15.03 1.28 -11.63
C SER A 46 14.48 1.87 -12.92
N GLY A 47 13.56 1.16 -13.58
CA GLY A 47 12.91 1.63 -14.80
C GLY A 47 11.78 2.63 -14.55
N HIS A 48 11.03 2.43 -13.47
CA HIS A 48 9.83 3.19 -13.16
C HIS A 48 9.68 3.42 -11.64
N PRO A 49 10.47 4.31 -11.04
CA PRO A 49 10.46 4.55 -9.60
C PRO A 49 9.13 5.10 -9.08
N GLY A 50 8.39 5.83 -9.91
CA GLY A 50 7.06 6.37 -9.63
C GLY A 50 5.92 5.36 -9.82
N THR A 51 6.13 4.09 -9.55
CA THR A 51 5.09 3.07 -9.70
C THR A 51 4.28 2.89 -8.41
N TYR A 52 2.96 3.03 -8.53
CA TYR A 52 2.01 2.65 -7.49
C TYR A 52 1.58 1.19 -7.71
N TRP A 53 1.68 0.37 -6.65
CA TRP A 53 1.48 -1.06 -6.74
C TRP A 53 0.14 -1.50 -6.18
N TYR A 54 -0.59 -2.31 -6.93
CA TYR A 54 -1.84 -2.93 -6.54
C TYR A 54 -1.69 -4.44 -6.44
N VAL A 55 -2.37 -5.02 -5.47
CA VAL A 55 -2.61 -6.46 -5.35
C VAL A 55 -4.09 -6.67 -5.06
N GLN A 56 -4.64 -7.83 -5.36
CA GLN A 56 -6.05 -8.14 -5.16
C GLN A 56 -6.52 -7.86 -3.73
N ASP A 57 -5.77 -8.30 -2.73
CA ASP A 57 -6.08 -8.10 -1.31
C ASP A 57 -6.24 -6.61 -0.93
N TYR A 58 -5.47 -5.71 -1.55
CA TYR A 58 -5.60 -4.28 -1.31
C TYR A 58 -6.85 -3.68 -1.96
N LEU A 59 -7.24 -4.18 -3.13
CA LEU A 59 -8.44 -3.73 -3.82
C LEU A 59 -9.71 -4.19 -3.09
N GLU A 60 -9.72 -5.43 -2.59
CA GLU A 60 -10.84 -5.99 -1.84
C GLU A 60 -11.07 -5.30 -0.50
N ARG A 61 -10.01 -4.85 0.17
CA ARG A 61 -10.11 -4.16 1.46
C ARG A 61 -10.65 -2.73 1.38
N THR A 62 -10.72 -2.13 0.21
CA THR A 62 -11.28 -0.79 0.05
C THR A 62 -12.79 -0.73 0.28
N ASP A 63 -13.47 -1.86 0.19
CA ASP A 63 -14.93 -1.92 0.32
C ASP A 63 -15.43 -1.89 1.79
N ASP A 64 -14.57 -2.12 2.77
CA ASP A 64 -14.94 -2.16 4.20
C ASP A 64 -14.84 -0.81 4.92
N GLY A 65 -14.53 0.28 4.18
CA GLY A 65 -14.37 1.61 4.76
C GLY A 65 -13.08 1.77 5.57
N SER A 66 -12.19 0.78 5.59
CA SER A 66 -10.88 0.93 6.21
C SER A 66 -10.05 1.92 5.40
N ALA A 67 -9.38 2.84 6.11
CA ALA A 67 -8.49 3.84 5.53
C ALA A 67 -7.24 3.25 4.83
N PHE A 68 -7.17 1.94 4.70
CA PHE A 68 -6.05 1.18 4.15
C PHE A 68 -6.35 0.53 2.80
N GLY A 69 -7.12 1.21 1.97
CA GLY A 69 -7.31 0.82 0.59
C GLY A 69 -6.05 0.99 -0.25
N GLY A 70 -5.23 -0.04 -0.32
CA GLY A 70 -3.91 0.02 -0.93
C GLY A 70 -2.89 0.74 -0.04
N VAL A 71 -1.60 0.52 -0.25
CA VAL A 71 -0.55 1.33 0.40
C VAL A 71 -0.67 2.76 -0.13
N GLY A 72 -1.37 3.62 0.61
CA GLY A 72 -1.53 5.04 0.29
C GLY A 72 -2.82 5.44 -0.46
N ALA A 73 -3.74 4.54 -0.83
CA ALA A 73 -5.01 4.93 -1.41
C ALA A 73 -6.05 5.14 -0.30
N VAL A 74 -6.37 6.38 -0.05
CA VAL A 74 -7.53 6.76 0.75
C VAL A 74 -8.72 6.84 -0.21
N SER A 75 -9.81 6.10 0.04
CA SER A 75 -11.03 6.23 -0.75
C SER A 75 -11.57 7.66 -0.65
N ASP A 76 -12.30 8.14 -1.67
CA ASP A 76 -12.88 9.48 -1.66
C ASP A 76 -13.85 9.68 -0.48
N ALA A 77 -14.50 8.62 -0.02
CA ALA A 77 -15.36 8.66 1.16
C ALA A 77 -14.54 8.86 2.44
N ALA A 78 -13.44 8.13 2.62
CA ALA A 78 -12.55 8.29 3.76
C ALA A 78 -11.82 9.64 3.73
N ALA A 79 -11.44 10.13 2.54
CA ALA A 79 -10.86 11.46 2.39
C ALA A 79 -11.84 12.57 2.81
N ARG A 80 -13.12 12.45 2.44
CA ARG A 80 -14.17 13.39 2.87
C ARG A 80 -14.39 13.34 4.39
N ALA A 81 -14.50 12.16 4.97
CA ALA A 81 -14.65 12.00 6.42
C ALA A 81 -13.45 12.60 7.19
N THR A 82 -12.24 12.40 6.70
CA THR A 82 -11.04 13.02 7.28
C THR A 82 -11.05 14.55 7.14
N HIS A 83 -11.49 15.06 5.98
CA HIS A 83 -11.63 16.51 5.78
C HIS A 83 -12.65 17.11 6.76
N GLU A 84 -13.83 16.51 6.90
CA GLU A 84 -14.86 16.95 7.85
C GLU A 84 -14.36 16.94 9.31
N GLU A 85 -13.61 15.92 9.70
CA GLU A 85 -12.96 15.85 11.01
C GLU A 85 -11.96 17.00 11.21
N TYR A 86 -11.13 17.27 10.21
CA TYR A 86 -10.14 18.35 10.26
C TYR A 86 -10.79 19.74 10.26
N VAL A 87 -11.88 19.93 9.52
CA VAL A 87 -12.66 21.16 9.56
C VAL A 87 -13.21 21.41 10.97
N ALA A 88 -13.79 20.38 11.59
CA ALA A 88 -14.32 20.47 12.95
C ALA A 88 -13.24 20.80 14.00
N LYS A 89 -12.02 20.32 13.78
CA LYS A 89 -10.92 20.42 14.76
C LYS A 89 -10.04 21.65 14.56
N TYR A 90 -9.80 22.05 13.31
CA TYR A 90 -8.78 23.04 12.97
C TYR A 90 -9.32 24.21 12.14
N GLY A 91 -10.58 24.20 11.72
CA GLY A 91 -11.19 25.16 10.81
C GLY A 91 -10.90 24.85 9.34
N GLU A 92 -11.71 25.47 8.45
CA GLU A 92 -11.72 25.20 6.99
C GLU A 92 -10.35 25.39 6.34
N ASP A 93 -9.68 26.52 6.59
CA ASP A 93 -8.41 26.86 5.94
C ASP A 93 -7.29 25.88 6.30
N ASN A 94 -7.21 25.49 7.59
CA ASN A 94 -6.21 24.53 8.04
C ASN A 94 -6.52 23.10 7.58
N ALA A 95 -7.81 22.74 7.50
CA ALA A 95 -8.23 21.45 6.96
C ALA A 95 -7.87 21.34 5.49
N ALA A 96 -8.13 22.37 4.68
CA ALA A 96 -7.75 22.40 3.27
C ALA A 96 -6.24 22.23 3.07
N TYR A 97 -5.43 22.96 3.84
CA TYR A 97 -3.97 22.81 3.82
C TYR A 97 -3.50 21.40 4.20
N LEU A 98 -4.07 20.84 5.27
CA LEU A 98 -3.73 19.47 5.68
C LEU A 98 -4.08 18.45 4.60
N MET A 99 -5.23 18.59 3.94
CA MET A 99 -5.64 17.71 2.85
C MET A 99 -4.74 17.84 1.62
N GLU A 100 -4.29 19.06 1.30
CA GLU A 100 -3.32 19.28 0.23
C GLU A 100 -1.99 18.58 0.52
N VAL A 101 -1.43 18.77 1.73
CA VAL A 101 -0.18 18.13 2.15
C VAL A 101 -0.31 16.60 2.17
N LEU A 102 -1.40 16.08 2.72
CA LEU A 102 -1.66 14.63 2.76
C LEU A 102 -1.98 14.04 1.38
N GLY A 103 -2.60 14.82 0.49
CA GLY A 103 -2.90 14.40 -0.88
C GLY A 103 -1.71 14.48 -1.84
N GLY A 104 -0.69 15.24 -1.51
CA GLY A 104 0.47 15.52 -2.37
C GLY A 104 1.29 14.28 -2.76
N TRP A 105 1.17 13.18 -2.01
CA TRP A 105 1.85 11.92 -2.33
C TRP A 105 1.44 11.34 -3.70
N ARG A 106 0.21 11.59 -4.17
CA ARG A 106 -0.28 11.11 -5.47
C ARG A 106 0.52 11.65 -6.65
N SER A 107 1.05 12.87 -6.53
CA SER A 107 1.87 13.49 -7.57
C SER A 107 3.25 12.83 -7.77
N HIS A 108 3.65 11.96 -6.85
CA HIS A 108 4.90 11.21 -6.93
C HIS A 108 4.77 9.91 -7.73
N TYR A 109 3.55 9.53 -8.12
CA TYR A 109 3.27 8.32 -8.89
C TYR A 109 2.78 8.68 -10.29
N ASP A 110 3.40 8.09 -11.27
CA ASP A 110 3.13 8.28 -12.71
C ASP A 110 2.69 6.99 -13.41
N ARG A 111 2.75 5.87 -12.69
CA ARG A 111 2.38 4.54 -13.19
C ARG A 111 1.64 3.74 -12.12
N ALA A 112 0.58 3.04 -12.53
CA ALA A 112 -0.05 1.98 -11.75
C ALA A 112 0.42 0.61 -12.25
N ALA A 113 0.69 -0.32 -11.34
CA ALA A 113 1.03 -1.70 -11.66
C ALA A 113 0.24 -2.67 -10.75
N TYR A 114 -0.35 -3.67 -11.36
CA TYR A 114 -1.03 -4.75 -10.65
C TYR A 114 -0.14 -6.00 -10.59
N VAL A 115 0.03 -6.56 -9.39
CA VAL A 115 0.76 -7.80 -9.19
C VAL A 115 -0.20 -8.97 -9.24
N GLU A 116 -0.17 -9.70 -10.36
CA GLU A 116 -0.94 -10.92 -10.57
C GLU A 116 -0.31 -12.08 -9.79
N MET A 117 -1.04 -12.62 -8.82
CA MET A 117 -0.59 -13.72 -7.94
C MET A 117 -1.24 -15.07 -8.26
N GLY A 118 -1.93 -15.18 -9.41
CA GLY A 118 -2.64 -16.40 -9.79
C GLY A 118 -3.93 -16.67 -8.99
N LEU A 119 -4.38 -15.70 -8.22
CA LEU A 119 -5.65 -15.74 -7.48
C LEU A 119 -6.73 -14.91 -8.20
N ALA A 120 -6.42 -14.43 -9.39
CA ALA A 120 -7.15 -13.36 -10.02
C ALA A 120 -8.61 -13.69 -10.31
N ASP A 121 -9.46 -12.86 -9.78
CA ASP A 121 -10.67 -12.45 -10.46
C ASP A 121 -10.27 -11.38 -11.51
N ALA A 122 -10.57 -11.63 -12.78
CA ALA A 122 -10.28 -10.70 -13.88
C ALA A 122 -10.87 -9.28 -13.67
N ARG A 123 -11.84 -9.16 -12.79
CA ARG A 123 -12.46 -7.92 -12.35
C ARG A 123 -11.48 -7.01 -11.58
N ALA A 124 -10.68 -7.56 -10.67
CA ALA A 124 -9.75 -6.78 -9.86
C ALA A 124 -8.65 -6.13 -10.72
N ALA A 125 -8.17 -6.82 -11.75
CA ALA A 125 -7.18 -6.29 -12.69
C ALA A 125 -7.75 -5.10 -13.50
N GLY A 126 -8.99 -5.21 -13.99
CA GLY A 126 -9.67 -4.14 -14.71
C GLY A 126 -9.94 -2.90 -13.84
N GLU A 127 -10.26 -3.08 -12.57
CA GLU A 127 -10.48 -1.98 -11.63
C GLU A 127 -9.17 -1.25 -11.27
N ALA A 128 -8.05 -1.94 -11.20
CA ALA A 128 -6.74 -1.32 -11.00
C ALA A 128 -6.28 -0.50 -12.21
N GLU A 129 -6.62 -0.93 -13.43
CA GLU A 129 -6.29 -0.24 -14.66
C GLU A 129 -7.14 1.04 -14.88
N ALA A 130 -8.35 1.06 -14.31
CA ALA A 130 -9.30 2.17 -14.47
C ALA A 130 -9.11 3.32 -13.46
N ARG A 131 -8.20 3.20 -12.49
CA ARG A 131 -7.92 4.20 -11.44
C ARG A 131 -6.66 4.99 -11.71
#